data_495a30fcc4db9ce6cc1a1536967fd53c
#
_entry.id   495a30fcc4db9ce6cc1a1536967fd53c
#
_cell.length_a   1.000
_cell.length_b   1.000
_cell.length_c   1.000
_cell.angle_alpha   90.00
_cell.angle_beta   90.00
_cell.angle_gamma   90.00
#
_symmetry.space_group_name_H-M   'P 1'
#
loop_
_entity.id
_entity.type
_entity.pdbx_description
1 polymer ?
#
loop_
_entity_poly.entity_id
_entity_poly.type
_entity_poly.pdbx_seq_one_letter_code
_entity_poly.pdbx_strand_id
1 'polypeptide(L)'
;MAPFQDDSWEIWTIGPGGRDVPGHRWDRLYEIHGAGRNHTWPADFAEDLDFLSKIEPPKQIVTIRPIQEMLADWAYRNGKENTSEITGPWKANVVLNKDFLMHKYKRMWMSSSFSWAMAQALEEGVTDLGIYGVDLEAGEEYVTQFAGARHFIDLAQHIGVEIHMPPFCGLWRDPAPYPDRWETYEALWFQNRITMLTNLASHKQAEMDDIRANMHRREGAAQALSDIAAHHTGKVQKEAQDAASSLGSENVKAASELQHVAADLSHLNGQLATAKLYMEHFVFTGMTGIQP
;
A
#
# COMPACT_ATOMS: atom_id res chain seq x y z
N MET A 1 3.79 -4.10 12.70
CA MET A 1 2.71 -3.21 12.22
C MET A 1 3.23 -1.79 12.24
N ALA A 2 2.87 -0.97 11.25
CA ALA A 2 3.22 0.44 11.25
C ALA A 2 2.62 1.14 12.49
N PRO A 3 3.33 2.08 13.12
CA PRO A 3 2.94 2.70 14.40
C PRO A 3 1.91 3.82 14.22
N PHE A 4 0.79 3.56 13.54
CA PHE A 4 -0.23 4.57 13.22
C PHE A 4 -0.88 5.24 14.44
N GLN A 5 -0.83 4.60 15.61
CA GLN A 5 -1.44 5.08 16.84
C GLN A 5 -0.42 5.71 17.81
N ASP A 6 0.84 5.74 17.43
CA ASP A 6 1.94 6.27 18.27
C ASP A 6 2.33 7.66 17.79
N ASP A 7 1.99 8.69 18.58
CA ASP A 7 2.24 10.10 18.26
C ASP A 7 3.73 10.49 18.30
N SER A 8 4.61 9.61 18.79
CA SER A 8 6.05 9.83 18.72
C SER A 8 6.62 9.63 17.30
N TRP A 9 5.85 9.00 16.40
CA TRP A 9 6.22 8.80 15.00
C TRP A 9 5.54 9.81 14.10
N GLU A 10 6.27 10.36 13.16
CA GLU A 10 5.73 11.05 11.99
C GLU A 10 5.48 10.02 10.87
N ILE A 11 4.26 9.98 10.34
CA ILE A 11 3.85 8.97 9.35
C ILE A 11 3.88 9.59 7.96
N TRP A 12 4.73 9.05 7.10
CA TRP A 12 4.87 9.46 5.71
C TRP A 12 4.24 8.40 4.80
N THR A 13 3.49 8.84 3.80
CA THR A 13 2.86 7.98 2.81
C THR A 13 3.29 8.39 1.40
N ILE A 14 3.21 7.46 0.45
CA ILE A 14 3.67 7.64 -0.92
C ILE A 14 2.50 7.42 -1.86
N GLY A 15 2.27 8.38 -2.77
CA GLY A 15 1.21 8.31 -3.76
C GLY A 15 -0.18 8.14 -3.13
N PRO A 16 -1.05 7.31 -3.72
CA PRO A 16 -2.43 7.15 -3.27
C PRO A 16 -2.58 6.51 -1.87
N GLY A 17 -1.49 6.01 -1.27
CA GLY A 17 -1.54 5.35 0.03
C GLY A 17 -2.19 6.19 1.14
N GLY A 18 -2.08 7.52 1.08
CA GLY A 18 -2.77 8.41 2.02
C GLY A 18 -4.29 8.46 1.85
N ARG A 19 -4.79 8.18 0.64
CA ARG A 19 -6.21 8.11 0.31
C ARG A 19 -6.77 6.72 0.56
N ASP A 20 -6.02 5.70 0.13
CA ASP A 20 -6.53 4.34 -0.03
C ASP A 20 -6.52 3.52 1.26
N VAL A 21 -5.94 4.07 2.35
CA VAL A 21 -5.95 3.45 3.68
C VAL A 21 -6.83 4.27 4.64
N PRO A 22 -8.15 4.16 4.55
CA PRO A 22 -9.08 4.95 5.35
C PRO A 22 -8.88 4.72 6.86
N GLY A 23 -8.90 5.81 7.61
CA GLY A 23 -8.79 5.75 9.08
C GLY A 23 -7.36 5.62 9.62
N HIS A 24 -6.34 5.53 8.78
CA HIS A 24 -4.95 5.60 9.21
C HIS A 24 -4.46 7.04 9.25
N ARG A 25 -3.68 7.36 10.29
CA ARG A 25 -2.99 8.64 10.42
C ARG A 25 -1.85 8.70 9.40
N TRP A 26 -1.69 9.85 8.79
CA TRP A 26 -0.49 10.24 8.08
C TRP A 26 -0.26 11.74 8.24
N ASP A 27 1.00 12.16 8.15
CA ASP A 27 1.44 13.53 8.37
C ASP A 27 1.98 14.15 7.07
N ARG A 28 2.71 13.37 6.25
CA ARG A 28 3.22 13.78 4.94
C ARG A 28 2.81 12.79 3.85
N LEU A 29 2.42 13.34 2.70
CA LEU A 29 2.15 12.58 1.48
C LEU A 29 3.15 13.00 0.40
N TYR A 30 3.92 12.04 -0.10
CA TYR A 30 4.89 12.25 -1.17
C TYR A 30 4.23 12.01 -2.53
N GLU A 31 3.97 13.10 -3.25
CA GLU A 31 3.48 13.07 -4.63
C GLU A 31 4.54 13.69 -5.53
N ILE A 32 5.47 12.85 -5.99
CA ILE A 32 6.62 13.30 -6.78
C ILE A 32 6.49 13.02 -8.28
N HIS A 33 5.42 12.35 -8.71
CA HIS A 33 5.18 12.06 -10.10
C HIS A 33 4.88 13.36 -10.86
N GLY A 34 5.95 14.01 -11.29
CA GLY A 34 5.80 15.13 -12.20
C GLY A 34 5.16 14.67 -13.50
N ALA A 35 4.39 15.53 -14.17
CA ALA A 35 3.92 15.33 -15.53
C ALA A 35 5.12 15.19 -16.49
N GLY A 36 5.88 14.09 -16.36
CA GLY A 36 6.96 13.71 -17.27
C GLY A 36 6.42 13.46 -18.67
N ARG A 37 7.24 13.61 -19.69
CA ARG A 37 6.80 13.48 -21.10
C ARG A 37 6.17 12.11 -21.43
N ASN A 38 6.33 11.08 -20.58
CA ASN A 38 5.89 9.71 -20.80
C ASN A 38 4.95 9.16 -19.74
N HIS A 39 4.61 9.92 -18.68
CA HIS A 39 3.62 9.51 -17.71
C HIS A 39 2.31 10.24 -17.99
N THR A 40 1.38 9.54 -18.59
CA THR A 40 -0.03 9.86 -18.46
C THR A 40 -0.36 9.67 -16.98
N TRP A 41 -0.71 10.74 -16.30
CA TRP A 41 -1.36 10.61 -15.00
C TRP A 41 -2.58 9.71 -15.19
N PRO A 42 -2.83 8.74 -14.30
CA PRO A 42 -3.98 7.86 -14.43
C PRO A 42 -5.28 8.63 -14.65
N ALA A 43 -6.26 8.00 -15.26
CA ALA A 43 -7.60 8.58 -15.43
C ALA A 43 -8.21 9.07 -14.10
N ASP A 44 -7.76 8.48 -12.99
CA ASP A 44 -8.19 8.76 -11.61
C ASP A 44 -7.57 10.02 -11.00
N PHE A 45 -6.71 10.72 -11.73
CA PHE A 45 -6.03 11.93 -11.24
C PHE A 45 -6.99 13.05 -10.82
N ALA A 46 -8.15 13.13 -11.42
CA ALA A 46 -9.18 14.11 -10.99
C ALA A 46 -9.66 13.84 -9.56
N GLU A 47 -9.77 12.58 -9.17
CA GLU A 47 -10.12 12.19 -7.79
C GLU A 47 -8.98 12.46 -6.83
N ASP A 48 -7.73 12.20 -7.26
CA ASP A 48 -6.54 12.52 -6.49
C ASP A 48 -6.41 14.03 -6.27
N LEU A 49 -6.71 14.85 -7.29
CA LEU A 49 -6.70 16.31 -7.16
C LEU A 49 -7.75 16.80 -6.17
N ASP A 50 -8.96 16.27 -6.21
CA ASP A 50 -10.01 16.63 -5.26
C ASP A 50 -9.60 16.26 -3.83
N PHE A 51 -9.01 15.10 -3.64
CA PHE A 51 -8.43 14.67 -2.35
C PHE A 51 -7.31 15.61 -1.90
N LEU A 52 -6.30 15.85 -2.74
CA LEU A 52 -5.15 16.69 -2.43
C LEU A 52 -5.55 18.12 -2.08
N SER A 53 -6.57 18.66 -2.77
CA SER A 53 -7.05 20.03 -2.54
C SER A 53 -7.68 20.26 -1.17
N LYS A 54 -8.12 19.18 -0.51
CA LYS A 54 -8.76 19.21 0.81
C LYS A 54 -7.77 19.01 1.96
N ILE A 55 -6.50 18.78 1.65
CA ILE A 55 -5.47 18.61 2.67
C ILE A 55 -5.10 19.98 3.24
N GLU A 56 -5.21 20.08 4.56
CA GLU A 56 -4.89 21.30 5.31
C GLU A 56 -3.74 21.03 6.30
N PRO A 57 -2.92 22.06 6.62
CA PRO A 57 -1.93 21.93 7.68
C PRO A 57 -2.56 21.45 9.00
N PRO A 58 -1.85 20.67 9.85
CA PRO A 58 -0.40 20.43 9.78
C PRO A 58 0.04 19.36 8.77
N LYS A 59 -0.88 18.66 8.11
CA LYS A 59 -0.53 17.69 7.06
C LYS A 59 0.19 18.36 5.89
N GLN A 60 1.11 17.65 5.25
CA GLN A 60 1.91 18.17 4.15
C GLN A 60 1.78 17.31 2.89
N ILE A 61 1.73 17.98 1.73
CA ILE A 61 1.89 17.35 0.42
C ILE A 61 3.29 17.71 -0.07
N VAL A 62 4.15 16.73 -0.17
CA VAL A 62 5.54 16.90 -0.58
C VAL A 62 5.69 16.62 -2.06
N THR A 63 6.17 17.59 -2.82
CA THR A 63 6.32 17.53 -4.28
C THR A 63 7.72 17.96 -4.71
N ILE A 64 8.10 17.65 -5.95
CA ILE A 64 9.39 18.10 -6.54
C ILE A 64 9.29 19.43 -7.27
N ARG A 65 8.09 19.95 -7.46
CA ARG A 65 7.75 21.25 -8.03
C ARG A 65 6.49 21.78 -7.37
N PRO A 66 6.23 23.10 -7.40
CA PRO A 66 4.95 23.62 -6.95
C PRO A 66 3.77 22.88 -7.60
N ILE A 67 2.79 22.52 -6.81
CA ILE A 67 1.66 21.70 -7.30
C ILE A 67 0.89 22.43 -8.39
N GLN A 68 0.83 23.77 -8.34
CA GLN A 68 0.21 24.61 -9.36
C GLN A 68 0.88 24.45 -10.74
N GLU A 69 2.21 24.31 -10.78
CA GLU A 69 2.95 24.08 -12.02
C GLU A 69 2.68 22.68 -12.57
N MET A 70 2.60 21.68 -11.67
CA MET A 70 2.28 20.31 -12.05
C MET A 70 0.87 20.22 -12.66
N LEU A 71 -0.07 20.95 -12.10
CA LEU A 71 -1.45 21.04 -12.58
C LEU A 71 -1.57 21.77 -13.92
N ALA A 72 -0.85 22.87 -14.08
CA ALA A 72 -0.83 23.61 -15.34
C ALA A 72 -0.28 22.75 -16.49
N ASP A 73 0.79 22.00 -16.23
CA ASP A 73 1.35 21.06 -17.19
C ASP A 73 0.36 19.95 -17.56
N TRP A 74 -0.36 19.43 -16.58
CA TRP A 74 -1.37 18.38 -16.79
C TRP A 74 -2.55 18.91 -17.63
N ALA A 75 -3.08 20.09 -17.29
CA ALA A 75 -4.20 20.70 -18.01
C ALA A 75 -3.82 21.00 -19.47
N TYR A 76 -2.65 21.57 -19.70
CA TYR A 76 -2.14 21.83 -21.04
C TYR A 76 -2.09 20.55 -21.90
N ARG A 77 -1.60 19.46 -21.34
CA ARG A 77 -1.48 18.17 -22.07
C ARG A 77 -2.81 17.50 -22.35
N ASN A 78 -3.81 17.73 -21.50
CA ASN A 78 -5.14 17.13 -21.63
C ASN A 78 -6.14 18.07 -22.36
N GLY A 79 -5.66 19.17 -22.95
CA GLY A 79 -6.50 20.10 -23.69
C GLY A 79 -7.56 20.82 -22.84
N LYS A 80 -7.30 20.95 -21.52
CA LYS A 80 -8.18 21.65 -20.58
C LYS A 80 -7.73 23.11 -20.50
N GLU A 81 -8.47 24.00 -21.13
CA GLU A 81 -8.14 25.43 -21.17
C GLU A 81 -8.33 26.14 -19.82
N ASN A 82 -9.11 25.60 -18.92
CA ASN A 82 -9.48 26.26 -17.66
C ASN A 82 -9.00 25.48 -16.43
N THR A 83 -7.82 25.82 -15.92
CA THR A 83 -7.28 25.31 -14.66
C THR A 83 -7.85 26.04 -13.43
N SER A 84 -8.65 27.09 -13.63
CA SER A 84 -9.18 27.92 -12.53
C SER A 84 -10.09 27.18 -11.58
N GLU A 85 -10.72 26.09 -12.02
CA GLU A 85 -11.55 25.23 -11.16
C GLU A 85 -10.72 24.33 -10.23
N ILE A 86 -9.43 24.15 -10.53
CA ILE A 86 -8.51 23.27 -9.80
C ILE A 86 -7.59 24.08 -8.87
N THR A 87 -7.70 25.40 -8.87
CA THR A 87 -6.90 26.31 -8.06
C THR A 87 -7.42 26.42 -6.64
N GLY A 88 -7.30 25.34 -5.87
CA GLY A 88 -7.43 25.43 -4.40
C GLY A 88 -6.18 26.15 -3.82
N PRO A 89 -6.32 26.72 -2.63
CA PRO A 89 -5.14 27.17 -1.89
C PRO A 89 -4.37 25.92 -1.42
N TRP A 90 -3.39 25.49 -2.18
CA TRP A 90 -2.52 24.35 -1.84
C TRP A 90 -1.62 24.69 -0.64
N LYS A 91 -2.25 25.04 0.49
CA LYS A 91 -1.59 25.53 1.71
C LYS A 91 -0.64 24.52 2.35
N ALA A 92 -0.92 23.24 2.10
CA ALA A 92 -0.13 22.14 2.62
C ALA A 92 1.05 21.74 1.72
N ASN A 93 1.24 22.41 0.56
CA ASN A 93 2.29 22.01 -0.39
C ASN A 93 3.68 22.43 0.08
N VAL A 94 4.57 21.44 0.17
CA VAL A 94 6.00 21.59 0.45
C VAL A 94 6.78 21.11 -0.77
N VAL A 95 7.66 21.95 -1.30
CA VAL A 95 8.49 21.58 -2.45
C VAL A 95 9.86 21.12 -1.98
N LEU A 96 10.25 19.89 -2.36
CA LEU A 96 11.57 19.36 -2.09
C LEU A 96 12.67 20.16 -2.80
N ASN A 97 13.76 20.37 -2.11
CA ASN A 97 14.97 20.88 -2.75
C ASN A 97 15.68 19.77 -3.53
N LYS A 98 15.08 19.40 -4.68
CA LYS A 98 15.52 18.25 -5.49
C LYS A 98 16.97 18.39 -5.95
N ASP A 99 17.43 19.60 -6.30
CA ASP A 99 18.77 19.81 -6.83
C ASP A 99 19.82 19.57 -5.74
N PHE A 100 19.53 20.02 -4.53
CA PHE A 100 20.37 19.74 -3.36
C PHE A 100 20.42 18.25 -3.05
N LEU A 101 19.26 17.58 -2.98
CA LEU A 101 19.20 16.15 -2.71
C LEU A 101 19.90 15.31 -3.77
N MET A 102 19.70 15.63 -5.07
CA MET A 102 20.39 14.96 -6.17
C MET A 102 21.90 15.18 -6.15
N HIS A 103 22.34 16.38 -5.75
CA HIS A 103 23.76 16.66 -5.62
C HIS A 103 24.40 15.87 -4.47
N LYS A 104 23.78 15.90 -3.29
CA LYS A 104 24.28 15.27 -2.08
C LYS A 104 24.25 13.74 -2.17
N TYR A 105 23.11 13.16 -2.53
CA TYR A 105 22.89 11.71 -2.53
C TYR A 105 23.09 11.03 -3.87
N LYS A 106 23.47 11.77 -4.90
CA LYS A 106 23.68 11.33 -6.28
C LYS A 106 22.38 10.96 -6.99
N ARG A 107 22.16 11.56 -8.14
CA ARG A 107 20.95 11.40 -8.96
C ARG A 107 20.58 9.94 -9.26
N MET A 108 21.58 9.08 -9.41
CA MET A 108 21.37 7.66 -9.77
C MET A 108 20.57 6.87 -8.73
N TRP A 109 20.57 7.31 -7.46
CA TRP A 109 19.84 6.65 -6.40
C TRP A 109 18.42 7.16 -6.19
N MET A 110 18.05 8.26 -6.84
CA MET A 110 16.70 8.85 -6.78
C MET A 110 15.75 8.16 -7.76
N SER A 111 15.61 6.85 -7.65
CA SER A 111 14.90 6.00 -8.61
C SER A 111 13.42 5.80 -8.28
N SER A 112 12.94 6.26 -7.12
CA SER A 112 11.55 6.06 -6.67
C SER A 112 11.11 7.16 -5.72
N SER A 113 9.80 7.31 -5.53
CA SER A 113 9.22 8.20 -4.49
C SER A 113 9.75 7.86 -3.11
N PHE A 114 9.95 6.57 -2.84
CA PHE A 114 10.55 6.09 -1.60
C PHE A 114 11.97 6.63 -1.41
N SER A 115 12.80 6.60 -2.46
CA SER A 115 14.17 7.15 -2.39
C SER A 115 14.20 8.64 -2.05
N TRP A 116 13.27 9.42 -2.59
CA TRP A 116 13.15 10.84 -2.26
C TRP A 116 12.71 11.07 -0.81
N ALA A 117 11.75 10.28 -0.32
CA ALA A 117 11.33 10.35 1.07
C ALA A 117 12.47 9.99 2.03
N MET A 118 13.21 8.93 1.73
CA MET A 118 14.39 8.52 2.51
C MET A 118 15.47 9.61 2.54
N ALA A 119 15.81 10.18 1.37
CA ALA A 119 16.78 11.27 1.29
C ALA A 119 16.37 12.46 2.16
N GLN A 120 15.08 12.84 2.12
CA GLN A 120 14.55 13.93 2.95
C GLN A 120 14.62 13.59 4.45
N ALA A 121 14.27 12.36 4.83
CA ALA A 121 14.34 11.91 6.23
C ALA A 121 15.77 12.02 6.77
N LEU A 122 16.75 11.59 5.99
CA LEU A 122 18.16 11.71 6.38
C LEU A 122 18.63 13.16 6.49
N GLU A 123 18.11 14.07 5.65
CA GLU A 123 18.39 15.51 5.77
C GLU A 123 17.77 16.11 7.03
N GLU A 124 16.62 15.65 7.45
CA GLU A 124 15.95 16.10 8.66
C GLU A 124 16.56 15.53 9.94
N GLY A 125 17.52 14.59 9.79
CA GLY A 125 18.29 14.07 10.92
C GLY A 125 17.50 13.11 11.78
N VAL A 126 16.64 12.29 11.17
CA VAL A 126 15.89 11.26 11.89
C VAL A 126 16.83 10.26 12.57
N THR A 127 16.45 9.76 13.71
CA THR A 127 17.19 8.74 14.48
C THR A 127 16.65 7.34 14.22
N ASP A 128 15.37 7.25 13.85
CA ASP A 128 14.63 6.02 13.65
C ASP A 128 13.82 6.11 12.35
N LEU A 129 13.83 5.06 11.55
CA LEU A 129 13.08 4.93 10.31
C LEU A 129 12.27 3.65 10.29
N GLY A 130 10.94 3.78 10.28
CA GLY A 130 10.01 2.67 10.11
C GLY A 130 9.58 2.53 8.65
N ILE A 131 9.87 1.38 8.01
CA ILE A 131 9.56 1.12 6.60
C ILE A 131 8.52 0.00 6.52
N TYR A 132 7.32 0.32 6.02
CA TYR A 132 6.20 -0.60 5.97
C TYR A 132 5.49 -0.51 4.61
N GLY A 133 5.10 -1.68 4.07
CA GLY A 133 4.38 -1.75 2.80
C GLY A 133 5.24 -1.46 1.55
N VAL A 134 6.55 -1.40 1.68
CA VAL A 134 7.50 -1.20 0.58
C VAL A 134 8.25 -2.51 0.37
N ASP A 135 7.85 -3.29 -0.61
CA ASP A 135 8.39 -4.63 -0.85
C ASP A 135 9.29 -4.68 -2.10
N LEU A 136 8.96 -3.92 -3.13
CA LEU A 136 9.71 -3.79 -4.40
C LEU A 136 10.09 -5.14 -5.04
N GLU A 137 9.22 -6.15 -4.91
CA GLU A 137 9.50 -7.52 -5.37
C GLU A 137 8.93 -7.86 -6.74
N ALA A 138 7.89 -7.17 -7.18
CA ALA A 138 7.16 -7.52 -8.41
C ALA A 138 7.20 -6.40 -9.45
N GLY A 139 7.60 -6.73 -10.68
CA GLY A 139 7.58 -5.84 -11.83
C GLY A 139 8.94 -5.26 -12.22
N GLU A 140 9.11 -4.97 -13.51
CA GLU A 140 10.36 -4.45 -14.09
C GLU A 140 10.75 -3.08 -13.49
N GLU A 141 9.78 -2.26 -13.15
CA GLU A 141 9.99 -0.96 -12.52
C GLU A 141 10.66 -1.09 -11.15
N TYR A 142 10.26 -2.08 -10.37
CA TYR A 142 10.79 -2.29 -9.01
C TYR A 142 12.26 -2.72 -8.99
N VAL A 143 12.75 -3.39 -10.02
CA VAL A 143 14.17 -3.75 -10.12
C VAL A 143 15.06 -2.50 -10.09
N THR A 144 14.66 -1.43 -10.79
CA THR A 144 15.40 -0.16 -10.80
C THR A 144 15.22 0.62 -9.50
N GLN A 145 14.06 0.51 -8.87
CA GLN A 145 13.74 1.20 -7.62
C GLN A 145 14.42 0.55 -6.42
N PHE A 146 14.58 -0.77 -6.43
CA PHE A 146 15.21 -1.54 -5.35
C PHE A 146 16.63 -1.04 -5.02
N ALA A 147 17.46 -0.82 -6.04
CA ALA A 147 18.83 -0.36 -5.84
C ALA A 147 18.91 0.99 -5.10
N GLY A 148 18.02 1.93 -5.44
CA GLY A 148 17.92 3.21 -4.75
C GLY A 148 17.42 3.06 -3.31
N ALA A 149 16.38 2.25 -3.10
CA ALA A 149 15.84 1.98 -1.77
C ALA A 149 16.90 1.36 -0.86
N ARG A 150 17.59 0.34 -1.35
CA ARG A 150 18.63 -0.35 -0.59
C ARG A 150 19.79 0.58 -0.25
N HIS A 151 20.24 1.40 -1.21
CA HIS A 151 21.29 2.38 -0.96
C HIS A 151 20.95 3.30 0.22
N PHE A 152 19.72 3.81 0.28
CA PHE A 152 19.31 4.69 1.38
C PHE A 152 19.16 3.97 2.72
N ILE A 153 18.73 2.72 2.73
CA ILE A 153 18.69 1.89 3.94
C ILE A 153 20.10 1.67 4.47
N ASP A 154 21.04 1.25 3.61
CA ASP A 154 22.43 1.02 3.99
C ASP A 154 23.10 2.31 4.47
N LEU A 155 22.83 3.44 3.80
CA LEU A 155 23.33 4.74 4.22
C LEU A 155 22.78 5.15 5.59
N ALA A 156 21.48 4.98 5.83
CA ALA A 156 20.83 5.26 7.10
C ALA A 156 21.48 4.47 8.24
N GLN A 157 21.65 3.17 8.07
CA GLN A 157 22.32 2.31 9.04
C GLN A 157 23.78 2.73 9.27
N HIS A 158 24.49 3.09 8.19
CA HIS A 158 25.90 3.51 8.27
C HIS A 158 26.09 4.78 9.13
N ILE A 159 25.14 5.71 9.08
CA ILE A 159 25.16 6.94 9.88
C ILE A 159 24.48 6.81 11.24
N GLY A 160 24.06 5.59 11.61
CA GLY A 160 23.54 5.26 12.94
C GLY A 160 22.03 5.45 13.11
N VAL A 161 21.26 5.55 12.01
CA VAL A 161 19.80 5.55 12.06
C VAL A 161 19.29 4.13 12.29
N GLU A 162 18.40 3.95 13.26
CA GLU A 162 17.77 2.66 13.53
C GLU A 162 16.68 2.39 12.49
N ILE A 163 16.74 1.21 11.84
CA ILE A 163 15.78 0.81 10.79
C ILE A 163 14.81 -0.23 11.33
N HIS A 164 13.53 0.11 11.32
CA HIS A 164 12.43 -0.75 11.72
C HIS A 164 11.67 -1.21 10.47
N MET A 165 11.81 -2.47 10.11
CA MET A 165 11.11 -3.09 8.98
C MET A 165 10.50 -4.42 9.40
N PRO A 166 9.38 -4.85 8.77
CA PRO A 166 8.91 -6.22 8.94
C PRO A 166 10.01 -7.23 8.58
N PRO A 167 10.19 -8.30 9.35
CA PRO A 167 11.28 -9.26 9.14
C PRO A 167 11.25 -9.94 7.75
N PHE A 168 10.12 -9.89 7.06
CA PHE A 168 9.93 -10.47 5.72
C PHE A 168 9.86 -9.40 4.61
N CYS A 169 10.25 -8.17 4.88
CA CYS A 169 10.35 -7.14 3.85
C CYS A 169 11.42 -7.50 2.84
N GLY A 170 11.10 -7.46 1.55
CA GLY A 170 12.05 -7.76 0.46
C GLY A 170 13.30 -6.89 0.48
N LEU A 171 13.20 -5.70 1.08
CA LEU A 171 14.33 -4.78 1.25
C LEU A 171 15.39 -5.28 2.25
N TRP A 172 15.09 -6.27 3.10
CA TRP A 172 16.06 -6.91 4.00
C TRP A 172 16.99 -7.91 3.31
N ARG A 173 16.89 -8.09 2.00
CA ARG A 173 17.77 -9.03 1.30
C ARG A 173 19.23 -8.61 1.44
N ASP A 174 19.90 -9.13 2.47
CA ASP A 174 21.34 -9.13 2.51
C ASP A 174 21.84 -10.26 1.63
N PRO A 175 22.61 -9.96 0.57
CA PRO A 175 23.31 -11.03 -0.13
C PRO A 175 24.24 -11.72 0.86
N ALA A 176 24.14 -13.04 0.95
CA ALA A 176 25.08 -13.80 1.76
C ALA A 176 26.52 -13.47 1.34
N PRO A 177 27.46 -13.35 2.29
CA PRO A 177 28.85 -13.05 1.95
C PRO A 177 29.42 -14.10 0.99
N TYR A 178 30.03 -13.66 -0.11
CA TYR A 178 30.77 -14.55 -0.98
C TYR A 178 32.02 -15.09 -0.24
N PRO A 179 32.29 -16.40 -0.26
CA PRO A 179 31.67 -17.49 -1.03
C PRO A 179 30.63 -18.32 -0.25
N ASP A 180 30.19 -17.85 0.92
CA ASP A 180 29.37 -18.64 1.84
C ASP A 180 27.88 -18.57 1.49
N ARG A 181 27.41 -19.59 0.76
CA ARG A 181 26.02 -20.13 0.81
C ARG A 181 24.85 -19.16 0.73
N TRP A 182 24.87 -18.27 -0.21
CA TRP A 182 23.66 -17.50 -0.51
C TRP A 182 22.47 -18.40 -0.88
N GLU A 183 22.69 -19.59 -1.45
CA GLU A 183 21.68 -20.61 -1.72
C GLU A 183 20.87 -21.03 -0.49
N THR A 184 21.52 -21.16 0.66
CA THR A 184 20.84 -21.57 1.89
C THR A 184 20.04 -20.41 2.50
N TYR A 185 20.51 -19.18 2.33
CA TYR A 185 19.84 -17.99 2.85
C TYR A 185 18.61 -17.64 2.01
N GLU A 186 18.70 -17.68 0.69
CA GLU A 186 17.54 -17.48 -0.18
C GLU A 186 16.50 -18.58 0.01
N ALA A 187 16.90 -19.85 0.13
CA ALA A 187 15.97 -20.92 0.42
C ALA A 187 15.23 -20.70 1.73
N LEU A 188 15.95 -20.29 2.78
CA LEU A 188 15.36 -19.98 4.10
C LEU A 188 14.42 -18.78 4.03
N TRP A 189 14.81 -17.75 3.26
CA TRP A 189 13.98 -16.57 3.05
C TRP A 189 12.66 -16.91 2.32
N PHE A 190 12.74 -17.65 1.20
CA PHE A 190 11.55 -18.10 0.48
C PHE A 190 10.67 -19.00 1.34
N GLN A 191 11.25 -19.88 2.14
CA GLN A 191 10.52 -20.76 3.04
C GLN A 191 9.77 -19.97 4.12
N ASN A 192 10.40 -18.96 4.70
CA ASN A 192 9.78 -18.05 5.65
C ASN A 192 8.67 -17.22 4.99
N ARG A 193 8.91 -16.71 3.79
CA ARG A 193 7.92 -15.96 3.00
C ARG A 193 6.69 -16.82 2.68
N ILE A 194 6.89 -18.05 2.22
CA ILE A 194 5.83 -19.03 1.96
C ILE A 194 5.03 -19.30 3.23
N THR A 195 5.70 -19.51 4.36
CA THR A 195 5.03 -19.76 5.65
C THR A 195 4.17 -18.56 6.06
N MET A 196 4.70 -17.35 5.96
CA MET A 196 3.97 -16.12 6.28
C MET A 196 2.75 -15.93 5.38
N LEU A 197 2.91 -16.06 4.05
CA LEU A 197 1.81 -15.91 3.09
C LEU A 197 0.74 -17.00 3.30
N THR A 198 1.16 -18.21 3.63
CA THR A 198 0.23 -19.31 3.96
C THR A 198 -0.60 -18.97 5.20
N ASN A 199 0.01 -18.45 6.24
CA ASN A 199 -0.69 -18.07 7.47
C ASN A 199 -1.66 -16.90 7.21
N LEU A 200 -1.25 -15.89 6.43
CA LEU A 200 -2.11 -14.77 6.04
C LEU A 200 -3.29 -15.24 5.19
N ALA A 201 -3.07 -16.10 4.21
CA ALA A 201 -4.13 -16.67 3.38
C ALA A 201 -5.11 -17.50 4.21
N SER A 202 -4.61 -18.29 5.17
CA SER A 202 -5.45 -19.07 6.10
C SER A 202 -6.29 -18.16 6.99
N HIS A 203 -5.73 -17.05 7.47
CA HIS A 203 -6.47 -16.05 8.26
C HIS A 203 -7.58 -15.39 7.44
N LYS A 204 -7.27 -14.96 6.22
CA LYS A 204 -8.26 -14.38 5.30
C LYS A 204 -9.34 -15.38 4.87
N GLN A 205 -9.00 -16.66 4.73
CA GLN A 205 -9.99 -17.72 4.48
C GLN A 205 -10.95 -17.87 5.66
N ALA A 206 -10.43 -17.89 6.89
CA ALA A 206 -11.26 -17.97 8.09
C ALA A 206 -12.20 -16.75 8.25
N GLU A 207 -11.70 -15.55 7.97
CA GLU A 207 -12.49 -14.32 7.94
C GLU A 207 -13.64 -14.42 6.92
N MET A 208 -13.36 -14.91 5.72
CA MET A 208 -14.34 -15.12 4.67
C MET A 208 -15.43 -16.13 5.07
N ASP A 209 -15.03 -17.22 5.71
CA ASP A 209 -15.94 -18.26 6.17
C ASP A 209 -16.84 -17.78 7.32
N ASP A 210 -16.32 -16.91 8.19
CA ASP A 210 -17.10 -16.29 9.27
C ASP A 210 -18.14 -15.29 8.73
N ILE A 211 -17.77 -14.47 7.75
CA ILE A 211 -18.71 -13.57 7.05
C ILE A 211 -19.84 -14.40 6.41
N ARG A 212 -19.52 -15.48 5.69
CA ARG A 212 -20.51 -16.36 5.07
C ARG A 212 -21.45 -16.99 6.09
N ALA A 213 -20.91 -17.52 7.19
CA ALA A 213 -21.70 -18.10 8.26
C ALA A 213 -22.66 -17.09 8.91
N ASN A 214 -22.22 -15.83 9.06
CA ASN A 214 -23.05 -14.74 9.56
C ASN A 214 -24.17 -14.37 8.55
N MET A 215 -23.86 -14.33 7.26
CA MET A 215 -24.85 -14.08 6.21
C MET A 215 -25.95 -15.15 6.23
N HIS A 216 -25.60 -16.43 6.28
CA HIS A 216 -26.57 -17.53 6.34
C HIS A 216 -27.43 -17.49 7.60
N ARG A 217 -26.87 -17.13 8.75
CA ARG A 217 -27.65 -16.93 9.99
C ARG A 217 -28.68 -15.80 9.84
N ARG A 218 -28.29 -14.67 9.22
CA ARG A 218 -29.21 -13.57 8.96
C ARG A 218 -30.27 -13.91 7.93
N GLU A 219 -29.95 -14.67 6.89
CA GLU A 219 -30.92 -15.17 5.91
C GLU A 219 -31.99 -16.04 6.58
N GLY A 220 -31.57 -16.98 7.40
CA GLY A 220 -32.50 -17.82 8.16
C GLY A 220 -33.40 -17.01 9.12
N ALA A 221 -32.82 -16.02 9.80
CA ALA A 221 -33.61 -15.13 10.67
C ALA A 221 -34.59 -14.24 9.87
N ALA A 222 -34.18 -13.69 8.72
CA ALA A 222 -35.03 -12.89 7.86
C ALA A 222 -36.19 -13.72 7.28
N GLN A 223 -35.94 -14.99 6.92
CA GLN A 223 -36.98 -15.89 6.46
C GLN A 223 -38.00 -16.16 7.57
N ALA A 224 -37.56 -16.48 8.79
CA ALA A 224 -38.46 -16.70 9.93
C ALA A 224 -39.31 -15.47 10.26
N LEU A 225 -38.72 -14.26 10.17
CA LEU A 225 -39.46 -13.01 10.35
C LEU A 225 -40.47 -12.77 9.22
N SER A 226 -40.15 -13.13 8.00
CA SER A 226 -41.07 -13.05 6.86
C SER A 226 -42.25 -14.00 7.03
N ASP A 227 -42.00 -15.21 7.55
CA ASP A 227 -43.05 -16.17 7.84
C ASP A 227 -44.01 -15.67 8.97
N ILE A 228 -43.44 -15.06 10.02
CA ILE A 228 -44.24 -14.38 11.08
C ILE A 228 -45.10 -13.26 10.48
N ALA A 229 -44.50 -12.42 9.64
CA ALA A 229 -45.20 -11.29 8.98
C ALA A 229 -46.38 -11.80 8.10
N ALA A 230 -46.25 -12.96 7.48
CA ALA A 230 -47.28 -13.59 6.66
C ALA A 230 -48.48 -14.08 7.46
N HIS A 231 -48.28 -14.49 8.72
CA HIS A 231 -49.32 -15.08 9.58
C HIS A 231 -49.92 -14.10 10.59
N HIS A 232 -49.44 -12.86 10.66
CA HIS A 232 -49.92 -11.84 11.57
C HIS A 232 -50.40 -10.58 10.82
N THR A 233 -51.13 -9.70 11.51
CA THR A 233 -51.63 -8.43 10.97
C THR A 233 -51.30 -7.27 11.92
N GLY A 234 -51.36 -6.03 11.37
CA GLY A 234 -51.14 -4.82 12.16
C GLY A 234 -49.73 -4.61 12.61
N LYS A 235 -49.53 -4.28 13.87
CA LYS A 235 -48.23 -3.87 14.40
C LYS A 235 -47.16 -4.99 14.30
N VAL A 236 -47.53 -6.23 14.62
CA VAL A 236 -46.60 -7.38 14.58
C VAL A 236 -46.13 -7.64 13.16
N GLN A 237 -47.00 -7.58 12.19
CA GLN A 237 -46.65 -7.71 10.76
C GLN A 237 -45.61 -6.67 10.36
N LYS A 238 -45.85 -5.41 10.71
CA LYS A 238 -44.97 -4.31 10.33
C LYS A 238 -43.57 -4.45 11.00
N GLU A 239 -43.52 -4.72 12.30
CA GLU A 239 -42.27 -4.91 13.02
C GLU A 239 -41.45 -6.07 12.45
N ALA A 240 -42.07 -7.18 12.09
CA ALA A 240 -41.40 -8.33 11.48
C ALA A 240 -40.87 -8.00 10.07
N GLN A 241 -41.64 -7.23 9.25
CA GLN A 241 -41.19 -6.78 7.93
C GLN A 241 -40.00 -5.81 8.03
N ASP A 242 -40.06 -4.85 8.95
CA ASP A 242 -39.00 -3.88 9.16
C ASP A 242 -37.70 -4.58 9.61
N ALA A 243 -37.80 -5.55 10.51
CA ALA A 243 -36.67 -6.35 10.98
C ALA A 243 -36.08 -7.23 9.87
N ALA A 244 -36.89 -7.90 9.07
CA ALA A 244 -36.46 -8.70 7.93
C ALA A 244 -35.71 -7.81 6.88
N SER A 245 -36.23 -6.61 6.61
CA SER A 245 -35.61 -5.65 5.70
C SER A 245 -34.26 -5.15 6.22
N SER A 246 -34.13 -4.91 7.52
CA SER A 246 -32.87 -4.53 8.17
C SER A 246 -31.80 -5.62 8.00
N LEU A 247 -32.13 -6.89 8.26
CA LEU A 247 -31.23 -8.02 8.05
C LEU A 247 -30.82 -8.17 6.57
N GLY A 248 -31.74 -7.92 5.65
CA GLY A 248 -31.43 -7.89 4.21
C GLY A 248 -30.40 -6.83 3.85
N SER A 249 -30.54 -5.63 4.39
CA SER A 249 -29.55 -4.54 4.14
C SER A 249 -28.19 -4.84 4.76
N GLU A 250 -28.14 -5.48 5.93
CA GLU A 250 -26.88 -5.94 6.52
C GLU A 250 -26.20 -7.01 5.68
N ASN A 251 -26.97 -7.91 5.06
CA ASN A 251 -26.41 -8.91 4.16
C ASN A 251 -25.84 -8.32 2.89
N VAL A 252 -26.42 -7.25 2.35
CA VAL A 252 -25.84 -6.51 1.21
C VAL A 252 -24.49 -5.92 1.58
N LYS A 253 -24.34 -5.33 2.77
CA LYS A 253 -23.04 -4.82 3.25
C LYS A 253 -22.02 -5.95 3.43
N ALA A 254 -22.42 -7.06 4.06
CA ALA A 254 -21.57 -8.22 4.25
C ALA A 254 -21.14 -8.85 2.91
N ALA A 255 -21.98 -8.82 1.88
CA ALA A 255 -21.61 -9.30 0.54
C ALA A 255 -20.52 -8.43 -0.09
N SER A 256 -20.55 -7.10 0.10
CA SER A 256 -19.48 -6.21 -0.34
C SER A 256 -18.17 -6.48 0.41
N GLU A 257 -18.23 -6.65 1.72
CA GLU A 257 -17.08 -7.01 2.55
C GLU A 257 -16.48 -8.35 2.11
N LEU A 258 -17.33 -9.34 1.85
CA LEU A 258 -16.91 -10.65 1.34
C LEU A 258 -16.15 -10.54 0.00
N GLN A 259 -16.57 -9.64 -0.89
CA GLN A 259 -15.85 -9.40 -2.15
C GLN A 259 -14.44 -8.82 -1.92
N HIS A 260 -14.27 -7.89 -0.98
CA HIS A 260 -12.96 -7.35 -0.63
C HIS A 260 -12.05 -8.42 -0.03
N VAL A 261 -12.55 -9.19 0.93
CA VAL A 261 -11.77 -10.28 1.54
C VAL A 261 -11.39 -11.34 0.50
N ALA A 262 -12.29 -11.66 -0.44
CA ALA A 262 -12.00 -12.61 -1.52
C ALA A 262 -10.93 -12.08 -2.50
N ALA A 263 -10.93 -10.77 -2.79
CA ALA A 263 -9.91 -10.14 -3.60
C ALA A 263 -8.53 -10.19 -2.92
N ASP A 264 -8.46 -9.85 -1.62
CA ASP A 264 -7.26 -9.94 -0.80
C ASP A 264 -6.70 -11.38 -0.78
N LEU A 265 -7.57 -12.37 -0.57
CA LEU A 265 -7.19 -13.78 -0.57
C LEU A 265 -6.65 -14.22 -1.93
N SER A 266 -7.28 -13.77 -3.03
CA SER A 266 -6.79 -14.05 -4.38
C SER A 266 -5.40 -13.48 -4.62
N HIS A 267 -5.17 -12.24 -4.17
CA HIS A 267 -3.86 -11.59 -4.25
C HIS A 267 -2.79 -12.35 -3.44
N LEU A 268 -3.08 -12.72 -2.20
CA LEU A 268 -2.18 -13.50 -1.36
C LEU A 268 -1.84 -14.86 -1.98
N ASN A 269 -2.82 -15.55 -2.56
CA ASN A 269 -2.61 -16.81 -3.26
C ASN A 269 -1.72 -16.64 -4.50
N GLY A 270 -1.85 -15.54 -5.23
CA GLY A 270 -0.97 -15.20 -6.34
C GLY A 270 0.48 -14.99 -5.89
N GLN A 271 0.69 -14.24 -4.81
CA GLN A 271 2.02 -14.05 -4.21
C GLN A 271 2.61 -15.37 -3.71
N LEU A 272 1.79 -16.20 -3.07
CA LEU A 272 2.20 -17.53 -2.58
C LEU A 272 2.62 -18.45 -3.72
N ALA A 273 1.86 -18.47 -4.81
CA ALA A 273 2.21 -19.25 -6.00
C ALA A 273 3.54 -18.78 -6.62
N THR A 274 3.73 -17.46 -6.70
CA THR A 274 4.97 -16.86 -7.19
C THR A 274 6.15 -17.22 -6.30
N ALA A 275 6.02 -17.09 -4.98
CA ALA A 275 7.08 -17.44 -4.03
C ALA A 275 7.47 -18.91 -4.12
N LYS A 276 6.49 -19.81 -4.27
CA LYS A 276 6.74 -21.26 -4.48
C LYS A 276 7.45 -21.55 -5.78
N LEU A 277 7.04 -20.90 -6.88
CA LEU A 277 7.68 -21.04 -8.19
C LEU A 277 9.14 -20.58 -8.14
N TYR A 278 9.43 -19.44 -7.50
CA TYR A 278 10.79 -18.96 -7.31
C TYR A 278 11.61 -19.93 -6.47
N MET A 279 11.07 -20.45 -5.38
CA MET A 279 11.75 -21.44 -4.56
C MET A 279 12.08 -22.70 -5.36
N GLU A 280 11.15 -23.23 -6.13
CA GLU A 280 11.36 -24.42 -6.95
C GLU A 280 12.37 -24.20 -8.09
N HIS A 281 12.29 -23.06 -8.79
CA HIS A 281 13.12 -22.82 -9.98
C HIS A 281 14.51 -22.27 -9.65
N PHE A 282 14.64 -21.37 -8.68
CA PHE A 282 15.89 -20.69 -8.41
C PHE A 282 16.71 -21.35 -7.29
N VAL A 283 16.03 -21.94 -6.32
CA VAL A 283 16.73 -22.59 -5.21
C VAL A 283 17.12 -24.02 -5.58
N PHE A 284 16.22 -24.79 -6.23
CA PHE A 284 16.49 -26.18 -6.55
C PHE A 284 17.22 -26.38 -7.88
N THR A 285 17.01 -25.53 -8.90
CA THR A 285 17.78 -25.63 -10.16
C THR A 285 19.18 -25.09 -10.02
N GLY A 286 19.43 -24.13 -9.13
CA GLY A 286 20.78 -23.70 -8.77
C GLY A 286 21.58 -24.82 -8.10
N MET A 287 20.93 -25.68 -7.30
CA MET A 287 21.56 -26.87 -6.70
C MET A 287 21.85 -28.00 -7.68
N THR A 288 21.08 -28.10 -8.76
CA THR A 288 21.26 -29.16 -9.77
C THR A 288 22.13 -28.74 -10.96
N GLY A 289 22.48 -27.46 -11.08
CA GLY A 289 23.30 -26.88 -12.16
C GLY A 289 24.79 -27.22 -12.09
N ILE A 290 25.24 -27.97 -11.11
CA ILE A 290 26.57 -28.61 -11.13
C ILE A 290 26.39 -29.94 -11.86
N GLN A 291 26.35 -29.89 -13.19
CA GLN A 291 26.67 -31.07 -13.99
C GLN A 291 28.19 -31.25 -14.01
N PRO A 292 28.66 -32.48 -13.87
CA PRO A 292 30.09 -32.84 -13.77
C PRO A 292 30.88 -32.50 -15.01
#